data_24e9adbb8ddd5883f2509b4cbe8283f5
#
_entry.id   24e9adbb8ddd5883f2509b4cbe8283f5
#
_cell.length_a   1.000
_cell.length_b   1.000
_cell.length_c   1.000
_cell.angle_alpha   90.00
_cell.angle_beta   90.00
_cell.angle_gamma   90.00
#
_symmetry.space_group_name_H-M   'P 1'
#
loop_
_entity.id
_entity.type
_entity.pdbx_description
1 polymer ?
#
loop_
_entity_poly.entity_id
_entity_poly.type
_entity_poly.pdbx_seq_one_letter_code
_entity_poly.pdbx_strand_id
1 'polypeptide(L)'
;MSRRGALLRCLFLAAIAAATSAAEENNPVTRAGPPRGTLLIVGGGAMGGLWDVFLRLAGGKESEIVVIPTAATTVDGEDAVLGVLRTRGAVRVTQLHTRDRSAADSEAFCAPLRSAKAVWITGGRQWRLTDAYLGTRVQRELEALLARGGVIGGSSAGATIQGSYLVRGSPRDNRIMMSPGHEEGFGFLRASAIDQHVDTRGRADDLRPVLRAHPALLGVGLDEATAIIVRGDEAEVVGKGQVRFFPAPEAAVHVLRAGERFDLGARRLSTASR
;
A
#
# COMPACT_ATOMS: atom_id res chain seq x y z
N MET A 1 46.47 57.42 -43.21
CA MET A 1 45.63 56.62 -44.12
C MET A 1 45.60 55.21 -43.52
N SER A 2 44.66 54.57 -43.11
CA SER A 2 43.27 54.37 -43.29
C SER A 2 42.68 53.74 -42.02
N ARG A 3 41.64 54.33 -41.52
CA ARG A 3 40.79 53.76 -40.44
C ARG A 3 39.97 52.58 -41.02
N ARG A 4 40.10 51.35 -40.46
CA ARG A 4 39.05 50.32 -40.48
C ARG A 4 39.53 49.12 -39.65
N GLY A 5 38.88 48.86 -38.52
CA GLY A 5 39.17 47.67 -37.69
C GLY A 5 38.75 47.77 -36.23
N ALA A 6 37.60 48.35 -35.98
CA ALA A 6 37.02 48.31 -34.62
C ALA A 6 35.50 48.23 -34.73
N LEU A 7 34.97 47.02 -35.03
CA LEU A 7 33.52 46.69 -34.86
C LEU A 7 33.32 45.17 -35.14
N LEU A 8 33.77 44.29 -34.26
CA LEU A 8 33.32 42.90 -34.25
C LEU A 8 33.77 42.18 -32.94
N ARG A 9 33.37 42.68 -31.79
CA ARG A 9 33.56 41.95 -30.50
C ARG A 9 32.50 42.36 -29.46
N CYS A 10 31.21 42.30 -29.81
CA CYS A 10 30.13 42.52 -28.81
C CYS A 10 28.83 41.82 -29.26
N LEU A 11 28.87 40.53 -29.67
CA LEU A 11 27.67 39.77 -30.00
C LEU A 11 27.82 38.24 -29.74
N PHE A 12 28.51 37.88 -28.65
CA PHE A 12 28.60 36.46 -28.27
C PHE A 12 28.50 36.20 -26.77
N LEU A 13 27.79 37.06 -26.00
CA LEU A 13 27.62 36.88 -24.55
C LEU A 13 26.17 36.98 -24.08
N ALA A 14 25.18 36.78 -24.93
CA ALA A 14 23.77 36.86 -24.56
C ALA A 14 22.94 35.59 -24.87
N ALA A 15 23.56 34.44 -25.14
CA ALA A 15 22.85 33.21 -25.51
C ALA A 15 23.08 31.98 -24.61
N ILE A 16 23.65 32.15 -23.41
CA ILE A 16 23.92 31.03 -22.48
C ILE A 16 23.05 31.09 -21.20
N ALA A 17 22.21 32.08 -21.01
CA ALA A 17 21.39 32.23 -19.80
C ALA A 17 19.92 31.78 -19.93
N ALA A 18 19.51 31.18 -21.03
CA ALA A 18 18.11 30.77 -21.27
C ALA A 18 17.88 29.26 -21.44
N ALA A 19 18.89 28.41 -21.21
CA ALA A 19 18.78 26.97 -21.41
C ALA A 19 18.74 26.13 -20.11
N THR A 20 18.69 26.74 -18.93
CA THR A 20 18.68 26.00 -17.64
C THR A 20 17.34 26.03 -16.92
N SER A 21 16.26 26.56 -17.52
CA SER A 21 14.95 26.66 -16.87
C SER A 21 13.86 25.72 -17.43
N ALA A 22 14.16 24.86 -18.40
CA ALA A 22 13.16 24.00 -19.06
C ALA A 22 13.32 22.50 -18.77
N ALA A 23 14.22 22.09 -17.88
CA ALA A 23 14.49 20.68 -17.59
C ALA A 23 13.93 20.18 -16.24
N GLU A 24 13.21 21.02 -15.48
CA GLU A 24 12.61 20.63 -14.17
C GLU A 24 11.10 20.39 -14.19
N GLU A 25 10.43 20.53 -15.34
CA GLU A 25 8.96 20.41 -15.43
C GLU A 25 8.47 19.21 -16.24
N ASN A 26 8.96 17.99 -16.01
CA ASN A 26 8.23 16.79 -16.46
C ASN A 26 8.76 15.50 -15.81
N ASN A 27 8.91 15.49 -14.51
CA ASN A 27 8.90 14.22 -13.79
C ASN A 27 7.45 14.01 -13.31
N PRO A 28 6.68 13.07 -13.89
CA PRO A 28 5.37 12.78 -13.33
C PRO A 28 5.63 12.34 -11.88
N VAL A 29 5.19 13.14 -10.91
CA VAL A 29 5.19 12.76 -9.50
C VAL A 29 4.39 11.47 -9.42
N THR A 30 5.11 10.34 -9.43
CA THR A 30 4.50 9.02 -9.34
C THR A 30 3.96 8.88 -7.93
N ARG A 31 2.65 9.14 -7.79
CA ARG A 31 1.94 8.98 -6.51
C ARG A 31 2.26 7.63 -5.89
N ALA A 32 2.58 7.63 -4.60
CA ALA A 32 2.85 6.42 -3.85
C ALA A 32 1.57 5.62 -3.60
N GLY A 33 0.50 6.27 -3.18
CA GLY A 33 -0.80 5.63 -2.97
C GLY A 33 -1.71 5.68 -4.21
N PRO A 34 -2.91 5.09 -4.11
CA PRO A 34 -3.85 5.06 -5.22
C PRO A 34 -4.33 6.48 -5.56
N PRO A 35 -4.49 6.83 -6.85
CA PRO A 35 -4.96 8.16 -7.25
C PRO A 35 -6.40 8.45 -6.83
N ARG A 36 -7.18 7.40 -6.62
CA ARG A 36 -8.55 7.39 -6.07
C ARG A 36 -8.70 6.20 -5.13
N GLY A 37 -9.77 6.20 -4.35
CA GLY A 37 -10.00 5.14 -3.35
C GLY A 37 -9.14 5.32 -2.11
N THR A 38 -9.20 4.31 -1.23
CA THR A 38 -8.55 4.37 0.08
C THR A 38 -7.97 3.00 0.43
N LEU A 39 -6.75 2.98 0.99
CA LEU A 39 -6.21 1.78 1.62
C LEU A 39 -6.34 1.90 3.14
N LEU A 40 -6.68 0.80 3.80
CA LEU A 40 -6.59 0.62 5.25
C LEU A 40 -5.59 -0.51 5.53
N ILE A 41 -4.37 -0.17 5.88
CA ILE A 41 -3.27 -1.12 6.04
C ILE A 41 -3.04 -1.35 7.52
N VAL A 42 -3.35 -2.56 8.02
CA VAL A 42 -3.38 -2.87 9.45
C VAL A 42 -2.28 -3.83 9.85
N GLY A 43 -1.51 -3.50 10.89
CA GLY A 43 -0.37 -4.29 11.36
C GLY A 43 -0.71 -5.66 11.94
N GLY A 44 -1.97 -5.95 12.20
CA GLY A 44 -2.42 -7.24 12.72
C GLY A 44 -2.97 -7.17 14.14
N GLY A 45 -3.09 -8.32 14.78
CA GLY A 45 -3.61 -8.43 16.15
C GLY A 45 -5.10 -8.12 16.29
N ALA A 46 -5.51 -7.70 17.46
CA ALA A 46 -6.90 -7.38 17.74
C ALA A 46 -7.33 -6.07 17.08
N MET A 47 -8.28 -6.15 16.17
CA MET A 47 -8.74 -5.01 15.37
C MET A 47 -9.49 -3.94 16.17
N GLY A 48 -10.26 -4.33 17.19
CA GLY A 48 -11.01 -3.38 18.03
C GLY A 48 -11.84 -2.39 17.21
N GLY A 49 -11.65 -1.09 17.49
CA GLY A 49 -12.33 0.00 16.77
C GLY A 49 -11.89 0.20 15.32
N LEU A 50 -10.82 -0.47 14.86
CA LEU A 50 -10.41 -0.41 13.45
C LEU A 50 -11.45 -1.01 12.49
N TRP A 51 -12.30 -1.92 12.99
CA TRP A 51 -13.45 -2.40 12.23
C TRP A 51 -14.47 -1.29 11.95
N ASP A 52 -14.70 -0.41 12.91
CA ASP A 52 -15.62 0.72 12.73
C ASP A 52 -15.01 1.76 11.78
N VAL A 53 -13.68 1.92 11.81
CA VAL A 53 -12.95 2.70 10.80
C VAL A 53 -13.17 2.12 9.41
N PHE A 54 -12.96 0.82 9.24
CA PHE A 54 -13.15 0.14 7.95
C PHE A 54 -14.59 0.30 7.43
N LEU A 55 -15.60 0.04 8.26
CA LEU A 55 -17.02 0.18 7.86
C LEU A 55 -17.36 1.61 7.47
N ARG A 56 -16.86 2.60 8.21
CA ARG A 56 -17.05 4.00 7.86
C ARG A 56 -16.41 4.37 6.53
N LEU A 57 -15.18 3.91 6.28
CA LEU A 57 -14.49 4.12 5.01
C LEU A 57 -15.22 3.43 3.85
N ALA A 58 -15.77 2.25 4.08
CA ALA A 58 -16.56 1.50 3.10
C ALA A 58 -17.87 2.21 2.68
N GLY A 59 -18.29 3.25 3.40
CA GLY A 59 -19.55 3.95 3.15
C GLY A 59 -20.70 3.50 4.04
N GLY A 60 -20.42 2.78 5.12
CA GLY A 60 -21.41 2.36 6.13
C GLY A 60 -21.84 0.90 5.98
N LYS A 61 -22.83 0.55 6.79
CA LYS A 61 -23.28 -0.84 7.00
C LYS A 61 -23.98 -1.45 5.78
N GLU A 62 -24.57 -0.62 4.93
CA GLU A 62 -25.29 -1.04 3.72
C GLU A 62 -24.39 -1.28 2.51
N SER A 63 -23.09 -1.04 2.66
CA SER A 63 -22.13 -1.20 1.57
C SER A 63 -21.88 -2.67 1.26
N GLU A 64 -21.68 -2.97 -0.02
CA GLU A 64 -21.24 -4.29 -0.46
C GLU A 64 -19.77 -4.48 -0.13
N ILE A 65 -19.49 -5.46 0.72
CA ILE A 65 -18.15 -5.80 1.21
C ILE A 65 -17.79 -7.20 0.76
N VAL A 66 -16.61 -7.35 0.17
CA VAL A 66 -16.04 -8.66 -0.15
C VAL A 66 -14.90 -8.96 0.81
N VAL A 67 -14.89 -10.16 1.38
CA VAL A 67 -13.82 -10.67 2.24
C VAL A 67 -13.00 -11.70 1.46
N ILE A 68 -11.68 -11.53 1.44
CA ILE A 68 -10.73 -12.43 0.78
C ILE A 68 -9.87 -13.14 1.84
N PRO A 69 -10.20 -14.39 2.22
CA PRO A 69 -9.49 -15.13 3.26
C PRO A 69 -8.35 -16.01 2.71
N THR A 70 -7.93 -15.84 1.47
CA THR A 70 -7.02 -16.76 0.74
C THR A 70 -5.64 -16.91 1.38
N ALA A 71 -5.20 -15.93 2.21
CA ALA A 71 -3.95 -16.02 2.98
C ALA A 71 -4.01 -17.08 4.09
N ALA A 72 -5.18 -17.46 4.59
CA ALA A 72 -5.37 -18.46 5.64
C ALA A 72 -4.81 -19.84 5.25
N THR A 73 -4.51 -20.68 6.23
CA THR A 73 -4.01 -22.05 5.95
C THR A 73 -5.08 -22.90 5.31
N THR A 74 -6.26 -22.88 5.88
CA THR A 74 -7.48 -23.53 5.39
C THR A 74 -8.61 -22.50 5.33
N VAL A 75 -9.52 -22.68 4.40
CA VAL A 75 -10.74 -21.88 4.28
C VAL A 75 -11.88 -22.87 4.12
N ASP A 76 -12.28 -23.46 5.26
CA ASP A 76 -13.37 -24.41 5.33
C ASP A 76 -14.63 -23.68 5.81
N GLY A 77 -15.53 -23.34 4.88
CA GLY A 77 -16.71 -22.55 5.17
C GLY A 77 -16.46 -21.04 5.19
N GLU A 78 -17.24 -20.31 5.99
CA GLU A 78 -17.11 -18.85 6.10
C GLU A 78 -15.96 -18.44 7.04
N ASP A 79 -15.15 -17.47 6.59
CA ASP A 79 -14.12 -16.86 7.43
C ASP A 79 -14.75 -16.07 8.58
N ALA A 80 -14.11 -16.11 9.75
CA ALA A 80 -14.60 -15.46 10.97
C ALA A 80 -14.83 -13.94 10.80
N VAL A 81 -14.11 -13.31 9.88
CA VAL A 81 -14.25 -11.87 9.59
C VAL A 81 -15.65 -11.54 9.08
N LEU A 82 -16.33 -12.45 8.33
CA LEU A 82 -17.70 -12.21 7.91
C LEU A 82 -18.62 -12.07 9.12
N GLY A 83 -18.49 -12.98 10.10
CA GLY A 83 -19.22 -12.91 11.37
C GLY A 83 -18.97 -11.62 12.14
N VAL A 84 -17.70 -11.19 12.22
CA VAL A 84 -17.32 -9.93 12.88
C VAL A 84 -17.96 -8.72 12.19
N LEU A 85 -17.92 -8.65 10.87
CA LEU A 85 -18.52 -7.54 10.13
C LEU A 85 -20.05 -7.52 10.28
N ARG A 86 -20.71 -8.68 10.21
CA ARG A 86 -22.17 -8.80 10.42
C ARG A 86 -22.57 -8.41 11.83
N THR A 87 -21.82 -8.81 12.87
CA THR A 87 -22.08 -8.40 14.26
C THR A 87 -21.96 -6.88 14.45
N ARG A 88 -21.13 -6.21 13.64
CA ARG A 88 -21.04 -4.75 13.61
C ARG A 88 -22.07 -4.08 12.70
N GLY A 89 -22.99 -4.88 12.16
CA GLY A 89 -24.15 -4.43 11.38
C GLY A 89 -23.91 -4.33 9.88
N ALA A 90 -22.82 -4.89 9.33
CA ALA A 90 -22.68 -4.97 7.87
C ALA A 90 -23.71 -5.96 7.30
N VAL A 91 -24.51 -5.51 6.35
CA VAL A 91 -25.65 -6.27 5.80
C VAL A 91 -25.24 -7.13 4.61
N ARG A 92 -24.39 -6.60 3.74
CA ARG A 92 -23.99 -7.26 2.48
C ARG A 92 -22.50 -7.60 2.50
N VAL A 93 -22.21 -8.80 3.04
CA VAL A 93 -20.83 -9.32 3.14
C VAL A 93 -20.74 -10.64 2.41
N THR A 94 -19.85 -10.72 1.42
CA THR A 94 -19.62 -11.90 0.58
C THR A 94 -18.18 -12.36 0.72
N GLN A 95 -17.95 -13.66 0.77
CA GLN A 95 -16.62 -14.25 0.73
C GLN A 95 -16.19 -14.53 -0.70
N LEU A 96 -14.94 -14.24 -1.04
CA LEU A 96 -14.31 -14.57 -2.30
C LEU A 96 -13.01 -15.34 -2.05
N HIS A 97 -12.98 -16.63 -2.39
CA HIS A 97 -11.82 -17.47 -2.16
C HIS A 97 -11.62 -18.50 -3.27
N THR A 98 -10.41 -18.54 -3.79
CA THR A 98 -9.88 -19.65 -4.59
C THR A 98 -8.35 -19.65 -4.51
N ARG A 99 -7.74 -20.78 -4.77
CA ARG A 99 -6.28 -20.90 -5.04
C ARG A 99 -6.02 -21.35 -6.47
N ASP A 100 -7.07 -21.61 -7.22
CA ASP A 100 -6.98 -21.88 -8.65
C ASP A 100 -6.90 -20.57 -9.42
N ARG A 101 -5.78 -20.34 -10.10
CA ARG A 101 -5.52 -19.13 -10.87
C ARG A 101 -6.47 -19.00 -12.07
N SER A 102 -6.90 -20.11 -12.68
CA SER A 102 -7.85 -20.03 -13.79
C SER A 102 -9.23 -19.60 -13.32
N ALA A 103 -9.66 -20.05 -12.15
CA ALA A 103 -10.86 -19.54 -11.50
C ALA A 103 -10.69 -18.05 -11.13
N ALA A 104 -9.55 -17.65 -10.54
CA ALA A 104 -9.24 -16.26 -10.18
C ALA A 104 -9.18 -15.31 -11.40
N ASP A 105 -8.96 -15.82 -12.59
CA ASP A 105 -8.96 -15.04 -13.84
C ASP A 105 -10.32 -15.05 -14.56
N SER A 106 -11.31 -15.83 -14.07
CA SER A 106 -12.63 -15.92 -14.67
C SER A 106 -13.51 -14.72 -14.32
N GLU A 107 -14.37 -14.35 -15.27
CA GLU A 107 -15.31 -13.25 -15.08
C GLU A 107 -16.38 -13.53 -14.02
N ALA A 108 -16.88 -14.76 -14.01
CA ALA A 108 -17.93 -15.18 -13.08
C ALA A 108 -17.45 -15.17 -11.62
N PHE A 109 -16.22 -15.63 -11.37
CA PHE A 109 -15.61 -15.59 -10.04
C PHE A 109 -15.42 -14.15 -9.53
N CYS A 110 -14.99 -13.25 -10.40
CA CYS A 110 -14.71 -11.85 -10.04
C CYS A 110 -15.97 -10.98 -9.96
N ALA A 111 -17.16 -11.48 -10.34
CA ALA A 111 -18.39 -10.68 -10.37
C ALA A 111 -18.68 -9.91 -9.06
N PRO A 112 -18.50 -10.48 -7.84
CA PRO A 112 -18.73 -9.74 -6.60
C PRO A 112 -17.84 -8.51 -6.42
N LEU A 113 -16.62 -8.51 -7.00
CA LEU A 113 -15.68 -7.38 -6.89
C LEU A 113 -16.15 -6.14 -7.66
N ARG A 114 -16.97 -6.32 -8.71
CA ARG A 114 -17.41 -5.21 -9.57
C ARG A 114 -18.41 -4.28 -8.87
N SER A 115 -19.30 -4.82 -8.05
CA SER A 115 -20.29 -4.04 -7.28
C SER A 115 -19.76 -3.65 -5.90
N ALA A 116 -18.74 -4.32 -5.39
CA ALA A 116 -18.18 -4.06 -4.07
C ALA A 116 -17.78 -2.57 -3.88
N LYS A 117 -18.07 -2.04 -2.71
CA LYS A 117 -17.58 -0.74 -2.22
C LYS A 117 -16.30 -0.89 -1.42
N ALA A 118 -16.12 -2.04 -0.79
CA ALA A 118 -14.91 -2.33 -0.03
C ALA A 118 -14.52 -3.81 -0.14
N VAL A 119 -13.23 -4.06 -0.01
CA VAL A 119 -12.66 -5.40 0.10
C VAL A 119 -11.84 -5.48 1.38
N TRP A 120 -11.96 -6.58 2.11
CA TRP A 120 -11.11 -6.90 3.24
C TRP A 120 -10.27 -8.13 2.93
N ILE A 121 -8.93 -8.00 3.00
CA ILE A 121 -7.99 -9.11 2.82
C ILE A 121 -7.53 -9.57 4.21
N THR A 122 -7.78 -10.83 4.55
CA THR A 122 -7.48 -11.36 5.89
C THR A 122 -6.00 -11.69 6.06
N GLY A 123 -5.61 -11.97 7.32
CA GLY A 123 -4.28 -12.42 7.67
C GLY A 123 -3.99 -13.87 7.29
N GLY A 124 -2.73 -14.28 7.44
CA GLY A 124 -2.22 -15.61 7.15
C GLY A 124 -0.83 -15.55 6.53
N ARG A 125 -0.66 -16.16 5.36
CA ARG A 125 0.60 -16.17 4.62
C ARG A 125 0.43 -15.44 3.28
N GLN A 126 1.13 -14.34 3.10
CA GLN A 126 1.00 -13.45 1.94
C GLN A 126 1.37 -14.09 0.61
N TRP A 127 2.30 -15.05 0.58
CA TRP A 127 2.64 -15.79 -0.63
C TRP A 127 1.43 -16.52 -1.27
N ARG A 128 0.45 -16.92 -0.45
CA ARG A 128 -0.77 -17.56 -0.98
C ARG A 128 -1.64 -16.59 -1.77
N LEU A 129 -1.57 -15.29 -1.44
CA LEU A 129 -2.28 -14.25 -2.18
C LEU A 129 -1.61 -13.99 -3.53
N THR A 130 -0.26 -13.97 -3.56
CA THR A 130 0.47 -13.81 -4.83
C THR A 130 0.27 -15.02 -5.72
N ASP A 131 0.42 -16.24 -5.20
CA ASP A 131 0.23 -17.45 -5.98
C ASP A 131 -1.17 -17.54 -6.58
N ALA A 132 -2.20 -17.13 -5.83
CA ALA A 132 -3.58 -17.19 -6.30
C ALA A 132 -3.96 -16.02 -7.24
N TYR A 133 -3.51 -14.80 -6.96
CA TYR A 133 -4.15 -13.61 -7.53
C TYR A 133 -3.23 -12.65 -8.28
N LEU A 134 -1.91 -12.70 -8.08
CA LEU A 134 -0.99 -11.78 -8.76
C LEU A 134 -1.09 -11.95 -10.30
N GLY A 135 -1.36 -10.84 -11.01
CA GLY A 135 -1.53 -10.82 -12.47
C GLY A 135 -2.84 -11.40 -12.99
N THR A 136 -3.77 -11.83 -12.11
CA THR A 136 -5.08 -12.33 -12.51
C THR A 136 -6.15 -11.24 -12.59
N ARG A 137 -7.35 -11.60 -13.04
CA ARG A 137 -8.51 -10.69 -13.04
C ARG A 137 -8.87 -10.22 -11.63
N VAL A 138 -8.69 -11.04 -10.58
CA VAL A 138 -8.92 -10.59 -9.20
C VAL A 138 -8.10 -9.34 -8.89
N GLN A 139 -6.79 -9.32 -9.19
CA GLN A 139 -5.97 -8.12 -8.96
C GLN A 139 -6.48 -6.92 -9.78
N ARG A 140 -6.79 -7.12 -11.06
CA ARG A 140 -7.33 -6.05 -11.93
C ARG A 140 -8.66 -5.47 -11.41
N GLU A 141 -9.57 -6.33 -10.88
CA GLU A 141 -10.82 -5.85 -10.28
C GLU A 141 -10.61 -5.13 -8.94
N LEU A 142 -9.60 -5.49 -8.16
CA LEU A 142 -9.18 -4.74 -6.97
C LEU A 142 -8.63 -3.34 -7.36
N GLU A 143 -7.82 -3.25 -8.38
CA GLU A 143 -7.36 -1.96 -8.94
C GLU A 143 -8.53 -1.12 -9.47
N ALA A 144 -9.47 -1.75 -10.19
CA ALA A 144 -10.68 -1.10 -10.66
C ALA A 144 -11.58 -0.61 -9.51
N LEU A 145 -11.65 -1.37 -8.40
CA LEU A 145 -12.33 -0.94 -7.17
C LEU A 145 -11.71 0.35 -6.61
N LEU A 146 -10.40 0.43 -6.50
CA LEU A 146 -9.71 1.66 -6.08
C LEU A 146 -9.96 2.81 -7.08
N ALA A 147 -9.88 2.55 -8.38
CA ALA A 147 -10.09 3.55 -9.42
C ALA A 147 -11.49 4.19 -9.37
N ARG A 148 -12.53 3.45 -8.96
CA ARG A 148 -13.89 3.99 -8.75
C ARG A 148 -14.15 4.55 -7.34
N GLY A 149 -13.09 4.70 -6.51
CA GLY A 149 -13.17 5.32 -5.20
C GLY A 149 -13.46 4.35 -4.04
N GLY A 150 -13.38 3.03 -4.28
CA GLY A 150 -13.59 2.01 -3.26
C GLY A 150 -12.47 1.91 -2.23
N VAL A 151 -12.62 0.98 -1.30
CA VAL A 151 -11.71 0.78 -0.16
C VAL A 151 -11.11 -0.62 -0.20
N ILE A 152 -9.80 -0.73 -0.04
CA ILE A 152 -9.14 -1.99 0.26
C ILE A 152 -8.57 -1.93 1.67
N GLY A 153 -9.11 -2.77 2.55
CA GLY A 153 -8.57 -3.00 3.88
C GLY A 153 -7.86 -4.34 3.96
N GLY A 154 -6.88 -4.45 4.84
CA GLY A 154 -6.23 -5.74 5.08
C GLY A 154 -5.36 -5.74 6.32
N SER A 155 -5.25 -6.90 6.95
CA SER A 155 -4.54 -7.09 8.21
C SER A 155 -3.44 -8.14 8.03
N SER A 156 -2.28 -7.92 8.66
CA SER A 156 -1.16 -8.87 8.63
C SER A 156 -0.73 -9.20 7.18
N ALA A 157 -0.91 -10.42 6.69
CA ALA A 157 -0.64 -10.77 5.28
C ALA A 157 -1.44 -9.89 4.30
N GLY A 158 -2.70 -9.54 4.65
CA GLY A 158 -3.53 -8.63 3.87
C GLY A 158 -3.06 -7.18 3.89
N ALA A 159 -2.25 -6.78 4.87
CA ALA A 159 -1.54 -5.50 4.87
C ALA A 159 -0.31 -5.55 3.96
N THR A 160 0.55 -6.56 4.16
CA THR A 160 1.81 -6.71 3.43
C THR A 160 1.62 -6.81 1.92
N ILE A 161 0.56 -7.51 1.46
CA ILE A 161 0.28 -7.70 0.03
C ILE A 161 -0.05 -6.38 -0.70
N GLN A 162 -0.46 -5.32 0.02
CA GLN A 162 -0.81 -4.04 -0.58
C GLN A 162 0.43 -3.24 -1.03
N GLY A 163 1.62 -3.54 -0.51
CA GLY A 163 2.88 -2.97 -0.99
C GLY A 163 3.28 -3.49 -2.37
N SER A 164 4.25 -2.83 -2.99
CA SER A 164 4.83 -3.30 -4.26
C SER A 164 5.88 -4.39 -4.05
N TYR A 165 6.68 -4.31 -2.97
CA TYR A 165 7.62 -5.36 -2.59
C TYR A 165 7.05 -6.21 -1.45
N LEU A 166 6.97 -7.51 -1.68
CA LEU A 166 6.40 -8.46 -0.73
C LEU A 166 7.47 -8.99 0.23
N VAL A 167 7.59 -8.41 1.40
CA VAL A 167 8.43 -8.98 2.46
C VAL A 167 7.80 -10.25 3.02
N ARG A 168 8.63 -11.18 3.52
CA ARG A 168 8.19 -12.43 4.14
C ARG A 168 7.31 -13.30 3.23
N GLY A 169 7.54 -13.20 1.92
CA GLY A 169 6.80 -13.94 0.90
C GLY A 169 7.15 -15.43 0.83
N SER A 170 8.12 -15.91 1.60
CA SER A 170 8.58 -17.31 1.51
C SER A 170 7.48 -18.31 1.91
N PRO A 171 7.22 -19.36 1.08
CA PRO A 171 6.35 -20.46 1.48
C PRO A 171 6.90 -21.28 2.65
N ARG A 172 8.23 -21.30 2.84
CA ARG A 172 8.91 -22.09 3.86
C ARG A 172 8.83 -21.47 5.25
N ASP A 173 9.19 -20.18 5.37
CA ASP A 173 9.27 -19.50 6.67
C ASP A 173 8.99 -18.00 6.50
N ASN A 174 8.12 -17.43 7.36
CA ASN A 174 7.80 -16.02 7.35
C ASN A 174 8.88 -15.12 7.98
N ARG A 175 9.97 -15.68 8.50
CA ARG A 175 11.15 -14.94 8.94
C ARG A 175 12.06 -14.56 7.77
N ILE A 176 11.93 -15.23 6.64
CA ILE A 176 12.69 -14.92 5.42
C ILE A 176 12.11 -13.63 4.81
N MET A 177 12.85 -12.52 4.92
CA MET A 177 12.41 -11.21 4.49
C MET A 177 12.32 -11.07 2.97
N MET A 178 13.31 -11.59 2.26
CA MET A 178 13.44 -11.57 0.80
C MET A 178 13.40 -13.02 0.28
N SER A 179 12.48 -13.32 -0.61
CA SER A 179 12.26 -14.68 -1.10
C SER A 179 12.07 -14.66 -2.62
N PRO A 180 13.15 -14.90 -3.39
CA PRO A 180 13.08 -14.89 -4.86
C PRO A 180 11.90 -15.70 -5.39
N GLY A 181 11.12 -15.10 -6.30
CA GLY A 181 9.88 -15.65 -6.82
C GLY A 181 8.62 -15.30 -6.01
N HIS A 182 8.76 -14.72 -4.81
CA HIS A 182 7.65 -14.26 -3.96
C HIS A 182 7.96 -12.87 -3.37
N GLU A 183 8.46 -11.96 -4.20
CA GLU A 183 8.87 -10.60 -3.81
C GLU A 183 7.97 -9.52 -4.38
N GLU A 184 6.96 -9.89 -5.16
CA GLU A 184 6.00 -8.96 -5.76
C GLU A 184 4.69 -8.97 -5.00
N GLY A 185 4.25 -7.78 -4.54
CA GLY A 185 2.92 -7.54 -3.97
C GLY A 185 1.96 -6.96 -5.02
N PHE A 186 0.74 -6.62 -4.59
CA PHE A 186 -0.25 -6.04 -5.52
C PHE A 186 0.06 -4.60 -5.94
N GLY A 187 0.97 -3.91 -5.24
CA GLY A 187 1.43 -2.58 -5.63
C GLY A 187 0.39 -1.47 -5.47
N PHE A 188 -0.63 -1.65 -4.65
CA PHE A 188 -1.61 -0.59 -4.36
C PHE A 188 -0.94 0.60 -3.65
N LEU A 189 0.02 0.34 -2.76
CA LEU A 189 0.99 1.30 -2.28
C LEU A 189 2.30 1.08 -3.04
N ARG A 190 2.62 1.99 -3.96
CA ARG A 190 3.75 1.86 -4.87
C ARG A 190 5.07 2.13 -4.17
N ALA A 191 6.15 1.59 -4.74
CA ALA A 191 7.52 1.77 -4.24
C ALA A 191 7.61 1.58 -2.71
N SER A 192 6.94 0.56 -2.16
CA SER A 192 6.89 0.31 -0.73
C SER A 192 7.08 -1.16 -0.37
N ALA A 193 7.64 -1.38 0.83
CA ALA A 193 7.70 -2.64 1.53
C ALA A 193 6.99 -2.50 2.89
N ILE A 194 5.97 -3.31 3.15
CA ILE A 194 5.13 -3.22 4.35
C ILE A 194 5.39 -4.42 5.25
N ASP A 195 5.86 -4.20 6.47
CA ASP A 195 5.96 -5.22 7.52
C ASP A 195 4.92 -4.98 8.63
N GLN A 196 4.58 -6.03 9.35
CA GLN A 196 3.47 -6.08 10.30
C GLN A 196 3.84 -6.82 11.59
N HIS A 197 3.04 -6.65 12.65
CA HIS A 197 3.31 -7.17 13.99
C HIS A 197 4.68 -6.73 14.53
N VAL A 198 5.07 -5.47 14.27
CA VAL A 198 6.44 -5.00 14.52
C VAL A 198 6.77 -5.03 16.01
N ASP A 199 5.85 -4.54 16.85
CA ASP A 199 5.99 -4.52 18.30
C ASP A 199 6.05 -5.93 18.92
N THR A 200 5.04 -6.75 18.62
CA THR A 200 4.86 -8.06 19.26
C THR A 200 5.86 -9.11 18.81
N ARG A 201 6.51 -8.91 17.68
CA ARG A 201 7.48 -9.85 17.10
C ARG A 201 8.91 -9.32 17.04
N GLY A 202 9.18 -8.15 17.65
CA GLY A 202 10.51 -7.55 17.72
C GLY A 202 11.11 -7.19 16.37
N ARG A 203 10.32 -6.66 15.43
CA ARG A 203 10.67 -6.44 14.01
C ARG A 203 11.06 -5.00 13.68
N ALA A 204 11.46 -4.23 14.68
CA ALA A 204 11.66 -2.78 14.51
C ALA A 204 12.61 -2.39 13.37
N ASP A 205 13.61 -3.24 13.06
CA ASP A 205 14.63 -2.97 12.05
C ASP A 205 14.65 -3.98 10.87
N ASP A 206 13.70 -4.92 10.84
CA ASP A 206 13.68 -6.01 9.85
C ASP A 206 13.57 -5.52 8.39
N LEU A 207 13.02 -4.33 8.17
CA LEU A 207 12.95 -3.72 6.83
C LEU A 207 14.29 -3.17 6.34
N ARG A 208 15.26 -2.86 7.21
CA ARG A 208 16.53 -2.24 6.78
C ARG A 208 17.32 -3.07 5.76
N PRO A 209 17.51 -4.39 5.93
CA PRO A 209 18.16 -5.21 4.90
C PRO A 209 17.45 -5.17 3.55
N VAL A 210 16.10 -5.16 3.56
CA VAL A 210 15.29 -5.04 2.33
C VAL A 210 15.55 -3.71 1.64
N LEU A 211 15.54 -2.61 2.40
CA LEU A 211 15.77 -1.28 1.87
C LEU A 211 17.21 -1.09 1.35
N ARG A 212 18.22 -1.75 1.96
CA ARG A 212 19.59 -1.76 1.42
C ARG A 212 19.66 -2.45 0.06
N ALA A 213 18.94 -3.56 -0.10
CA ALA A 213 18.85 -4.26 -1.38
C ALA A 213 18.01 -3.51 -2.41
N HIS A 214 17.00 -2.76 -1.95
CA HIS A 214 16.03 -2.04 -2.79
C HIS A 214 15.86 -0.59 -2.31
N PRO A 215 16.85 0.31 -2.51
CA PRO A 215 16.88 1.64 -1.91
C PRO A 215 15.78 2.60 -2.41
N ALA A 216 15.12 2.26 -3.51
CA ALA A 216 13.98 3.02 -4.01
C ALA A 216 12.69 2.81 -3.19
N LEU A 217 12.62 1.77 -2.36
CA LEU A 217 11.42 1.47 -1.57
C LEU A 217 11.31 2.40 -0.34
N LEU A 218 10.08 2.72 0.02
CA LEU A 218 9.69 3.23 1.32
C LEU A 218 9.37 2.05 2.22
N GLY A 219 10.01 1.94 3.37
CA GLY A 219 9.65 0.94 4.37
C GLY A 219 8.51 1.43 5.27
N VAL A 220 7.53 0.57 5.54
CA VAL A 220 6.41 0.85 6.44
C VAL A 220 6.25 -0.31 7.43
N GLY A 221 6.59 -0.09 8.69
CA GLY A 221 6.43 -1.08 9.77
C GLY A 221 5.26 -0.72 10.67
N LEU A 222 4.29 -1.63 10.85
CA LEU A 222 3.09 -1.39 11.63
C LEU A 222 3.04 -2.29 12.88
N ASP A 223 2.76 -1.68 14.03
CA ASP A 223 2.45 -2.38 15.27
C ASP A 223 1.06 -3.04 15.20
N GLU A 224 0.78 -4.03 16.07
CA GLU A 224 -0.55 -4.60 16.20
C GLU A 224 -1.59 -3.56 16.64
N ALA A 225 -2.86 -3.78 16.32
CA ALA A 225 -3.98 -2.87 16.58
C ALA A 225 -3.76 -1.42 16.07
N THR A 226 -2.91 -1.28 15.05
CA THR A 226 -2.52 0.00 14.45
C THR A 226 -2.61 -0.09 12.94
N ALA A 227 -2.99 1.02 12.31
CA ALA A 227 -3.16 1.07 10.86
C ALA A 227 -2.75 2.43 10.29
N ILE A 228 -2.54 2.46 8.99
CA ILE A 228 -2.54 3.69 8.20
C ILE A 228 -3.76 3.71 7.26
N ILE A 229 -4.38 4.88 7.15
CA ILE A 229 -5.35 5.20 6.12
C ILE A 229 -4.60 5.96 5.03
N VAL A 230 -4.56 5.40 3.83
CA VAL A 230 -3.84 6.02 2.70
C VAL A 230 -4.82 6.56 1.68
N ARG A 231 -4.66 7.85 1.33
CA ARG A 231 -5.38 8.53 0.25
C ARG A 231 -4.38 9.36 -0.57
N GLY A 232 -4.18 8.98 -1.82
CA GLY A 232 -3.12 9.59 -2.62
C GLY A 232 -1.75 9.43 -1.93
N ASP A 233 -1.05 10.53 -1.70
CA ASP A 233 0.27 10.51 -1.05
C ASP A 233 0.20 10.75 0.47
N GLU A 234 -0.98 10.84 1.06
CA GLU A 234 -1.12 11.01 2.51
C GLU A 234 -1.44 9.69 3.21
N ALA A 235 -0.68 9.39 4.27
CA ALA A 235 -0.95 8.32 5.22
C ALA A 235 -1.27 8.93 6.60
N GLU A 236 -2.47 8.64 7.12
CA GLU A 236 -2.89 9.01 8.48
C GLU A 236 -2.81 7.78 9.38
N VAL A 237 -2.13 7.90 10.53
CA VAL A 237 -2.04 6.82 11.51
C VAL A 237 -3.29 6.77 12.37
N VAL A 238 -3.82 5.56 12.57
CA VAL A 238 -4.96 5.28 13.46
C VAL A 238 -4.70 4.01 14.28
N GLY A 239 -5.30 3.90 15.46
CA GLY A 239 -5.16 2.73 16.32
C GLY A 239 -4.38 3.02 17.59
N LYS A 240 -3.72 2.01 18.17
CA LYS A 240 -3.17 2.09 19.52
C LYS A 240 -1.64 2.16 19.62
N GLY A 241 -0.93 1.57 18.67
CA GLY A 241 0.53 1.48 18.64
C GLY A 241 1.17 2.56 17.75
N GLN A 242 2.23 2.17 17.08
CA GLN A 242 3.05 3.05 16.27
C GLN A 242 3.17 2.54 14.83
N VAL A 243 3.45 3.47 13.92
CA VAL A 243 3.88 3.17 12.56
C VAL A 243 5.27 3.75 12.35
N ARG A 244 6.16 2.96 11.77
CA ARG A 244 7.54 3.34 11.45
C ARG A 244 7.66 3.52 9.95
N PHE A 245 8.00 4.72 9.51
CA PHE A 245 8.32 5.01 8.12
C PHE A 245 9.84 5.12 7.96
N PHE A 246 10.39 4.35 7.03
CA PHE A 246 11.81 4.30 6.67
C PHE A 246 11.98 4.96 5.31
N PRO A 247 12.34 6.26 5.23
CA PRO A 247 12.44 6.99 3.96
C PRO A 247 13.52 6.46 3.02
N ALA A 248 14.60 5.95 3.60
CA ALA A 248 15.75 5.34 2.92
C ALA A 248 16.47 4.36 3.87
N PRO A 249 17.38 3.51 3.38
CA PRO A 249 18.04 2.45 4.18
C PRO A 249 18.66 2.92 5.48
N GLU A 250 19.41 4.02 5.44
CA GLU A 250 20.17 4.54 6.58
C GLU A 250 19.58 5.86 7.14
N ALA A 251 18.44 6.31 6.60
CA ALA A 251 17.79 7.51 7.10
C ALA A 251 17.20 7.30 8.50
N ALA A 252 16.99 8.40 9.20
CA ALA A 252 16.23 8.42 10.45
C ALA A 252 14.80 7.90 10.20
N VAL A 253 14.33 7.02 11.09
CA VAL A 253 12.98 6.48 11.04
C VAL A 253 12.01 7.50 11.61
N HIS A 254 10.93 7.76 10.89
CA HIS A 254 9.82 8.53 11.44
C HIS A 254 8.87 7.56 12.15
N VAL A 255 8.70 7.76 13.45
CA VAL A 255 7.79 6.95 14.28
C VAL A 255 6.56 7.79 14.60
N LEU A 256 5.41 7.38 14.08
CA LEU A 256 4.15 8.11 14.20
C LEU A 256 3.11 7.33 15.00
N ARG A 257 2.20 8.09 15.62
CA ARG A 257 1.07 7.60 16.41
C ARG A 257 -0.27 8.10 15.85
N ALA A 258 -1.35 7.61 16.40
CA ALA A 258 -2.70 7.98 15.97
C ALA A 258 -2.89 9.51 15.88
N GLY A 259 -3.45 9.96 14.75
CA GLY A 259 -3.66 11.36 14.41
C GLY A 259 -2.51 12.03 13.66
N GLU A 260 -1.31 11.44 13.67
CA GLU A 260 -0.17 11.96 12.91
C GLU A 260 -0.22 11.51 11.45
N ARG A 261 0.38 12.28 10.57
CA ARG A 261 0.34 12.07 9.12
C ARG A 261 1.72 12.08 8.50
N PHE A 262 1.87 11.30 7.45
CA PHE A 262 3.09 11.17 6.67
C PHE A 262 2.81 11.37 5.19
N ASP A 263 3.60 12.20 4.55
CA ASP A 263 3.62 12.38 3.10
C ASP A 263 4.47 11.26 2.48
N LEU A 264 3.80 10.33 1.82
CA LEU A 264 4.41 9.15 1.20
C LEU A 264 5.26 9.51 -0.03
N GLY A 265 4.86 10.54 -0.78
CA GLY A 265 5.58 11.01 -1.97
C GLY A 265 6.86 11.75 -1.58
N ALA A 266 6.75 12.71 -0.66
CA ALA A 266 7.89 13.48 -0.16
C ALA A 266 8.69 12.73 0.94
N ARG A 267 8.20 11.59 1.42
CA ARG A 267 8.80 10.74 2.47
C ARG A 267 9.17 11.49 3.75
N ARG A 268 8.26 12.31 4.25
CA ARG A 268 8.43 13.15 5.44
C ARG A 268 7.13 13.30 6.21
N LEU A 269 7.22 13.82 7.42
CA LEU A 269 6.03 14.20 8.17
C LEU A 269 5.22 15.24 7.37
N SER A 270 3.89 15.01 7.30
CA SER A 270 3.00 16.01 6.74
C SER A 270 2.94 17.21 7.71
N THR A 271 3.23 18.39 7.21
CA THR A 271 2.95 19.61 7.98
C THR A 271 1.45 19.78 8.05
N ALA A 272 0.88 19.80 9.27
CA ALA A 272 -0.54 20.05 9.46
C ALA A 272 -0.90 21.36 8.75
N SER A 273 -1.74 21.27 7.72
CA SER A 273 -2.50 22.43 7.29
C SER A 273 -3.46 22.74 8.44
N ARG A 274 -3.20 23.83 9.17
CA ARG A 274 -4.12 24.39 10.18
C ARG A 274 -5.41 24.88 9.54
#